data_c6b3c795adfbd7f1780af314105b0e74
#
_entry.id   c6b3c795adfbd7f1780af314105b0e74
#
_cell.length_a   1.000
_cell.length_b   1.000
_cell.length_c   1.000
_cell.angle_alpha   90.00
_cell.angle_beta   90.00
_cell.angle_gamma   90.00
#
_symmetry.space_group_name_H-M   'P 1'
#
loop_
_entity.id
_entity.type
_entity.pdbx_description
1 polymer ?
#
loop_
_entity_poly.entity_id
_entity_poly.type
_entity_poly.pdbx_seq_one_letter_code
_entity_poly.pdbx_strand_id
1 'polypeptide(L)'
;MFFRKPSDHVPHVTIFHTILRSMLWILFIEIALLVGILYLCRINTNLEQNAVDILQIQTENRQNYLQGQMLDAQDLSSLAGKINAVTQAMLDDGEISLDTLDSGSDAASPLLLSIGDSLISSMRHRPVTGIFVVLNTHDLDTRKKGEPLPCLYLRDLDPNSSPSQRNSDLMLVRAPAQVVQSLYIATDTSWTPSINYGANGSSGFLYPVFQAAYHGNGELDAADYGHWTSSPYTLSGDDHSAIAYTIPLILDDGTVYGVLGVEILESYLQALLPGTELQNDSSGTYLLGVASNSAIGKDDLTVSVISASPAANAPQQSYDQTLLLKPSKRGGYQSDSPLGLCHAAVAPLTLYNRNAPFSNEQMLLIGSVPVSALYAFSGYVLRFLIIAVLVVLTAGLFSSLVLARKLSRPISRLCDEVAHARESRSSIPMLSATGIIELDRFSSAFTQLGREVLDTSTKFLRIMDMASVELGGYELRSAPDSIYVTDNFFDLLGMPGVDADDLTAQSFRELLQRFERSCPHSPAPDGAMLYHIRLPSGKERYLRIETTHEDGTQVGLAEDATANTLEKLRIEHECDYDTLTDLYNRRAFRRILSLIHI
;
A
#
# COMPACT_ATOMS: atom_id res chain seq x y z
N MET A 1 5.88 58.94 42.76
CA MET A 1 5.75 59.22 41.32
C MET A 1 7.11 59.09 40.68
N PHE A 2 7.53 57.85 40.29
CA PHE A 2 8.86 57.59 39.73
C PHE A 2 8.70 57.42 38.23
N PHE A 3 9.11 58.41 37.48
CA PHE A 3 9.31 58.34 36.01
C PHE A 3 10.53 57.47 35.75
N ARG A 4 10.32 56.26 35.28
CA ARG A 4 11.38 55.43 34.71
C ARG A 4 11.66 55.95 33.27
N LYS A 5 12.84 56.46 33.02
CA LYS A 5 13.34 56.77 31.65
C LYS A 5 13.28 55.49 30.82
N PRO A 6 12.75 55.52 29.59
CA PRO A 6 12.91 54.40 28.69
C PRO A 6 14.38 54.30 28.27
N SER A 7 15.00 53.17 28.54
CA SER A 7 16.31 52.85 28.00
C SER A 7 16.16 52.55 26.52
N ASP A 8 16.58 53.47 25.66
CA ASP A 8 16.70 53.29 24.22
C ASP A 8 17.86 52.33 23.88
N HIS A 9 17.70 51.06 24.22
CA HIS A 9 18.48 50.01 23.59
C HIS A 9 17.62 49.39 22.49
N VAL A 10 17.62 50.01 21.32
CA VAL A 10 17.15 49.36 20.09
C VAL A 10 18.14 48.24 19.78
N PRO A 11 17.75 46.97 19.84
CA PRO A 11 18.68 45.90 19.51
C PRO A 11 19.09 46.06 18.04
N HIS A 12 20.36 46.28 17.78
CA HIS A 12 20.93 46.35 16.43
C HIS A 12 20.91 44.94 15.82
N VAL A 13 19.83 44.61 15.12
CA VAL A 13 19.70 43.36 14.38
C VAL A 13 20.06 43.63 12.92
N THR A 14 20.96 42.83 12.35
CA THR A 14 21.31 42.99 10.93
C THR A 14 20.11 42.65 10.04
N ILE A 15 19.98 43.31 8.90
CA ILE A 15 18.94 43.09 7.90
C ILE A 15 18.88 41.62 7.51
N PHE A 16 20.05 40.97 7.38
CA PHE A 16 20.14 39.54 7.12
C PHE A 16 19.38 38.71 8.14
N HIS A 17 19.59 38.93 9.44
CA HIS A 17 18.91 38.18 10.50
C HIS A 17 17.41 38.46 10.53
N THR A 18 16.99 39.67 10.23
CA THR A 18 15.56 40.03 10.19
C THR A 18 14.83 39.33 9.04
N ILE A 19 15.41 39.35 7.83
CA ILE A 19 14.86 38.67 6.66
C ILE A 19 14.86 37.15 6.88
N LEU A 20 15.98 36.58 7.31
CA LEU A 20 16.11 35.16 7.56
C LEU A 20 15.10 34.70 8.61
N ARG A 21 14.95 35.42 9.71
CA ARG A 21 14.00 35.10 10.77
C ARG A 21 12.56 35.11 10.27
N SER A 22 12.16 36.10 9.49
CA SER A 22 10.81 36.19 8.93
C SER A 22 10.52 35.04 7.98
N MET A 23 11.47 34.68 7.11
CA MET A 23 11.35 33.56 6.19
C MET A 23 11.27 32.21 6.90
N LEU A 24 12.08 32.02 7.94
CA LEU A 24 12.04 30.83 8.78
C LEU A 24 10.70 30.71 9.53
N TRP A 25 10.11 31.83 9.98
CA TRP A 25 8.79 31.82 10.58
C TRP A 25 7.69 31.43 9.59
N ILE A 26 7.74 31.93 8.36
CA ILE A 26 6.80 31.55 7.30
C ILE A 26 6.93 30.05 7.02
N LEU A 27 8.15 29.55 6.81
CA LEU A 27 8.42 28.14 6.58
C LEU A 27 7.90 27.26 7.73
N PHE A 28 8.12 27.70 8.97
CA PHE A 28 7.61 27.00 10.16
C PHE A 28 6.08 26.95 10.18
N ILE A 29 5.41 28.06 9.87
CA ILE A 29 3.94 28.12 9.82
C ILE A 29 3.40 27.21 8.72
N GLU A 30 4.00 27.21 7.52
CA GLU A 30 3.59 26.35 6.41
C GLU A 30 3.73 24.86 6.77
N ILE A 31 4.85 24.46 7.36
CA ILE A 31 5.06 23.07 7.81
C ILE A 31 4.11 22.72 8.95
N ALA A 32 3.93 23.60 9.92
CA ALA A 32 3.00 23.37 11.03
C ALA A 32 1.56 23.21 10.54
N LEU A 33 1.15 24.01 9.55
CA LEU A 33 -0.15 23.91 8.92
C LEU A 33 -0.31 22.60 8.12
N LEU A 34 0.71 22.22 7.34
CA LEU A 34 0.72 20.95 6.60
C LEU A 34 0.61 19.75 7.55
N VAL A 35 1.46 19.71 8.59
CA VAL A 35 1.43 18.65 9.60
C VAL A 35 0.10 18.67 10.37
N GLY A 36 -0.42 19.85 10.68
CA GLY A 36 -1.73 20.03 11.31
C GLY A 36 -2.87 19.48 10.47
N ILE A 37 -2.88 19.75 9.17
CA ILE A 37 -3.88 19.21 8.23
C ILE A 37 -3.76 17.68 8.18
N LEU A 38 -2.55 17.13 8.02
CA LEU A 38 -2.33 15.69 7.99
C LEU A 38 -2.81 15.00 9.29
N TYR A 39 -2.58 15.64 10.42
CA TYR A 39 -3.06 15.16 11.72
C TYR A 39 -4.58 15.25 11.87
N LEU A 40 -5.19 16.36 11.46
CA LEU A 40 -6.65 16.57 11.51
C LEU A 40 -7.39 15.61 10.55
N CYS A 41 -6.85 15.36 9.37
CA CYS A 41 -7.40 14.39 8.42
C CYS A 41 -7.26 12.93 8.90
N ARG A 42 -6.54 12.68 10.00
CA ARG A 42 -6.32 11.32 10.56
C ARG A 42 -5.94 10.29 9.50
N ILE A 43 -5.13 10.69 8.51
CA ILE A 43 -4.81 9.87 7.34
C ILE A 43 -4.30 8.48 7.76
N ASN A 44 -3.41 8.43 8.75
CA ASN A 44 -2.88 7.14 9.20
C ASN A 44 -3.95 6.24 9.83
N THR A 45 -4.82 6.80 10.69
CA THR A 45 -5.90 6.03 11.31
C THR A 45 -6.93 5.56 10.31
N ASN A 46 -7.24 6.38 9.31
CA ASN A 46 -8.18 6.01 8.24
C ASN A 46 -7.60 4.91 7.34
N LEU A 47 -6.30 4.98 7.01
CA LEU A 47 -5.63 3.93 6.22
C LEU A 47 -5.58 2.60 6.98
N GLU A 48 -5.29 2.64 8.28
CA GLU A 48 -5.31 1.46 9.13
C GLU A 48 -6.72 0.89 9.28
N GLN A 49 -7.74 1.73 9.44
CA GLN A 49 -9.14 1.30 9.49
C GLN A 49 -9.58 0.68 8.17
N ASN A 50 -9.27 1.31 7.03
CA ASN A 50 -9.58 0.76 5.72
C ASN A 50 -8.93 -0.62 5.50
N ALA A 51 -7.71 -0.83 6.00
CA ALA A 51 -7.07 -2.14 5.91
C ALA A 51 -7.82 -3.22 6.70
N VAL A 52 -8.33 -2.87 7.89
CA VAL A 52 -9.19 -3.77 8.69
C VAL A 52 -10.52 -4.03 8.00
N ASP A 53 -11.15 -3.01 7.44
CA ASP A 53 -12.43 -3.13 6.74
C ASP A 53 -12.29 -4.00 5.49
N ILE A 54 -11.18 -3.86 4.73
CA ILE A 54 -10.88 -4.71 3.58
C ILE A 54 -10.70 -6.17 4.02
N LEU A 55 -9.95 -6.41 5.10
CA LEU A 55 -9.77 -7.76 5.65
C LEU A 55 -11.13 -8.38 6.03
N GLN A 56 -12.01 -7.61 6.67
CA GLN A 56 -13.35 -8.05 7.03
C GLN A 56 -14.17 -8.42 5.78
N ILE A 57 -14.20 -7.54 4.77
CA ILE A 57 -14.93 -7.77 3.51
C ILE A 57 -14.40 -9.02 2.78
N GLN A 58 -13.07 -9.18 2.71
CA GLN A 58 -12.47 -10.36 2.07
C GLN A 58 -12.84 -11.63 2.82
N THR A 59 -12.83 -11.59 4.16
CA THR A 59 -13.22 -12.74 5.00
C THR A 59 -14.70 -13.07 4.81
N GLU A 60 -15.59 -12.08 4.77
CA GLU A 60 -17.02 -12.26 4.52
C GLU A 60 -17.30 -12.81 3.11
N ASN A 61 -16.61 -12.29 2.09
CA ASN A 61 -16.75 -12.81 0.72
C ASN A 61 -16.33 -14.28 0.63
N ARG A 62 -15.21 -14.63 1.28
CA ARG A 62 -14.75 -16.03 1.32
C ARG A 62 -15.68 -16.90 2.16
N GLN A 63 -16.19 -16.38 3.27
CA GLN A 63 -17.19 -17.06 4.10
C GLN A 63 -18.47 -17.38 3.29
N ASN A 64 -18.98 -16.41 2.53
CA ASN A 64 -20.17 -16.63 1.70
C ASN A 64 -19.94 -17.72 0.64
N TYR A 65 -18.75 -17.73 0.02
CA TYR A 65 -18.36 -18.77 -0.93
C TYR A 65 -18.29 -20.14 -0.26
N LEU A 66 -17.56 -20.24 0.86
CA LEU A 66 -17.42 -21.49 1.61
C LEU A 66 -18.77 -21.99 2.12
N GLN A 67 -19.61 -21.11 2.66
CA GLN A 67 -20.95 -21.44 3.11
C GLN A 67 -21.80 -22.03 1.98
N GLY A 68 -21.74 -21.44 0.79
CA GLY A 68 -22.43 -21.99 -0.38
C GLY A 68 -21.98 -23.43 -0.71
N GLN A 69 -20.64 -23.66 -0.74
CA GLN A 69 -20.10 -25.00 -0.98
C GLN A 69 -20.52 -26.01 0.11
N MET A 70 -20.52 -25.59 1.38
CA MET A 70 -20.93 -26.45 2.48
C MET A 70 -22.44 -26.75 2.47
N LEU A 71 -23.27 -25.77 2.11
CA LEU A 71 -24.71 -25.96 1.96
C LEU A 71 -25.03 -26.89 0.79
N ASP A 72 -24.34 -26.78 -0.35
CA ASP A 72 -24.47 -27.68 -1.48
C ASP A 72 -24.06 -29.12 -1.11
N ALA A 73 -23.03 -29.25 -0.26
CA ALA A 73 -22.63 -30.56 0.28
C ALA A 73 -23.66 -31.15 1.23
N GLN A 74 -24.37 -30.35 2.02
CA GLN A 74 -25.39 -30.76 3.00
C GLN A 74 -26.67 -31.26 2.37
N ASP A 75 -26.97 -30.95 1.11
CA ASP A 75 -28.24 -31.34 0.47
C ASP A 75 -28.28 -32.83 0.18
N LEU A 76 -28.44 -33.65 1.24
CA LEU A 76 -28.51 -35.10 1.20
C LEU A 76 -29.94 -35.65 1.29
N SER A 77 -30.96 -34.82 1.51
CA SER A 77 -32.34 -35.27 1.77
C SER A 77 -32.92 -36.13 0.64
N SER A 78 -32.69 -35.70 -0.61
CA SER A 78 -33.17 -36.47 -1.78
C SER A 78 -32.47 -37.82 -1.91
N LEU A 79 -31.17 -37.89 -1.58
CA LEU A 79 -30.43 -39.15 -1.59
C LEU A 79 -30.84 -40.06 -0.44
N ALA A 80 -31.01 -39.51 0.77
CA ALA A 80 -31.53 -40.27 1.92
C ALA A 80 -32.91 -40.87 1.64
N GLY A 81 -33.82 -40.09 1.04
CA GLY A 81 -35.13 -40.58 0.63
C GLY A 81 -35.07 -41.76 -0.37
N LYS A 82 -34.15 -41.70 -1.34
CA LYS A 82 -33.91 -42.81 -2.27
C LYS A 82 -33.37 -44.06 -1.55
N ILE A 83 -32.40 -43.86 -0.65
CA ILE A 83 -31.81 -44.95 0.14
C ILE A 83 -32.88 -45.59 1.02
N ASN A 84 -33.70 -44.78 1.71
CA ASN A 84 -34.79 -45.25 2.56
C ASN A 84 -35.82 -46.07 1.74
N ALA A 85 -36.20 -45.60 0.55
CA ALA A 85 -37.14 -46.33 -0.32
C ALA A 85 -36.56 -47.68 -0.78
N VAL A 86 -35.28 -47.76 -1.13
CA VAL A 86 -34.61 -49.00 -1.47
C VAL A 86 -34.54 -49.94 -0.25
N THR A 87 -34.17 -49.40 0.90
CA THR A 87 -34.08 -50.17 2.15
C THR A 87 -35.45 -50.75 2.53
N GLN A 88 -36.52 -49.93 2.46
CA GLN A 88 -37.87 -50.38 2.77
C GLN A 88 -38.32 -51.49 1.80
N ALA A 89 -38.08 -51.34 0.50
CA ALA A 89 -38.45 -52.40 -0.47
C ALA A 89 -37.71 -53.72 -0.19
N MET A 90 -36.43 -53.67 0.12
CA MET A 90 -35.65 -54.87 0.45
C MET A 90 -36.06 -55.51 1.78
N LEU A 91 -36.58 -54.74 2.74
CA LEU A 91 -37.17 -55.25 3.98
C LEU A 91 -38.48 -55.91 3.73
N ASP A 92 -39.34 -55.30 2.90
CA ASP A 92 -40.66 -55.87 2.55
C ASP A 92 -40.53 -57.14 1.73
N ASP A 93 -39.53 -57.27 0.85
CA ASP A 93 -39.21 -58.44 0.07
C ASP A 93 -38.49 -59.55 0.89
N GLY A 94 -38.03 -59.20 2.11
CA GLY A 94 -37.33 -60.15 3.00
C GLY A 94 -35.87 -60.41 2.56
N GLU A 95 -35.31 -59.59 1.70
CA GLU A 95 -33.89 -59.66 1.26
C GLU A 95 -32.92 -59.28 2.35
N ILE A 96 -33.32 -58.36 3.22
CA ILE A 96 -32.56 -57.90 4.38
C ILE A 96 -33.44 -57.90 5.63
N SER A 97 -32.79 -57.90 6.81
CA SER A 97 -33.46 -57.74 8.10
C SER A 97 -32.72 -56.72 8.97
N LEU A 98 -33.46 -55.85 9.63
CA LEU A 98 -32.91 -54.84 10.54
C LEU A 98 -32.10 -55.46 11.68
N ASP A 99 -32.53 -56.61 12.23
CA ASP A 99 -31.83 -57.28 13.33
C ASP A 99 -30.44 -57.79 12.95
N THR A 100 -30.21 -58.03 11.65
CA THR A 100 -28.92 -58.52 11.16
C THR A 100 -28.15 -57.53 10.35
N LEU A 101 -28.73 -56.38 10.00
CA LEU A 101 -28.17 -55.41 9.07
C LEU A 101 -26.80 -54.85 9.54
N ASP A 102 -26.62 -54.72 10.84
CA ASP A 102 -25.37 -54.23 11.45
C ASP A 102 -24.55 -55.34 12.13
N SER A 103 -24.97 -56.62 12.01
CA SER A 103 -24.29 -57.76 12.63
C SER A 103 -23.05 -58.22 11.86
N GLY A 104 -22.88 -57.79 10.62
CA GLY A 104 -21.71 -58.12 9.80
C GLY A 104 -21.76 -57.59 8.38
N SER A 105 -20.58 -57.47 7.77
CA SER A 105 -20.41 -56.92 6.42
C SER A 105 -21.19 -57.72 5.34
N ASP A 106 -21.37 -59.03 5.51
CA ASP A 106 -22.03 -59.87 4.52
C ASP A 106 -23.54 -59.62 4.49
N ALA A 107 -24.16 -59.46 5.66
CA ALA A 107 -25.59 -59.16 5.76
C ALA A 107 -25.99 -57.80 5.18
N ALA A 108 -25.10 -56.82 5.27
CA ALA A 108 -25.27 -55.47 4.73
C ALA A 108 -24.99 -55.37 3.22
N SER A 109 -24.22 -56.30 2.65
CA SER A 109 -23.75 -56.24 1.27
C SER A 109 -24.87 -56.07 0.22
N PRO A 110 -26.02 -56.70 0.28
CA PRO A 110 -27.09 -56.51 -0.71
C PRO A 110 -27.57 -55.05 -0.76
N LEU A 111 -27.80 -54.42 0.40
CA LEU A 111 -28.23 -53.04 0.49
C LEU A 111 -27.13 -52.09 -0.03
N LEU A 112 -25.89 -52.26 0.44
CA LEU A 112 -24.77 -51.41 0.06
C LEU A 112 -24.47 -51.48 -1.44
N LEU A 113 -24.69 -52.63 -2.08
CA LEU A 113 -24.61 -52.78 -3.55
C LEU A 113 -25.70 -52.01 -4.27
N SER A 114 -26.94 -52.12 -3.80
CA SER A 114 -28.10 -51.51 -4.47
C SER A 114 -28.04 -49.97 -4.43
N ILE A 115 -27.42 -49.38 -3.39
CA ILE A 115 -27.30 -47.93 -3.24
C ILE A 115 -26.00 -47.36 -3.84
N GLY A 116 -25.02 -48.19 -4.21
CA GLY A 116 -23.70 -47.81 -4.63
C GLY A 116 -23.68 -46.81 -5.80
N ASP A 117 -24.41 -47.09 -6.88
CA ASP A 117 -24.50 -46.17 -8.03
C ASP A 117 -25.17 -44.84 -7.67
N SER A 118 -26.12 -44.84 -6.74
CA SER A 118 -26.76 -43.60 -6.25
C SER A 118 -25.79 -42.73 -5.45
N LEU A 119 -24.93 -43.34 -4.63
CA LEU A 119 -23.88 -42.64 -3.90
C LEU A 119 -22.85 -42.03 -4.87
N ILE A 120 -22.34 -42.80 -5.83
CA ILE A 120 -21.39 -42.33 -6.84
C ILE A 120 -21.98 -41.15 -7.62
N SER A 121 -23.21 -41.28 -8.12
CA SER A 121 -23.88 -40.20 -8.85
C SER A 121 -24.04 -38.95 -8.00
N SER A 122 -24.42 -39.11 -6.74
CA SER A 122 -24.61 -38.00 -5.81
C SER A 122 -23.28 -37.28 -5.51
N MET A 123 -22.21 -38.03 -5.28
CA MET A 123 -20.88 -37.46 -5.00
C MET A 123 -20.36 -36.59 -6.15
N ARG A 124 -20.57 -37.03 -7.39
CA ARG A 124 -20.11 -36.30 -8.60
C ARG A 124 -20.82 -34.96 -8.84
N HIS A 125 -21.94 -34.70 -8.21
CA HIS A 125 -22.71 -33.47 -8.35
C HIS A 125 -22.55 -32.53 -7.17
N ARG A 126 -21.66 -32.84 -6.22
CA ARG A 126 -21.43 -32.06 -5.01
C ARG A 126 -19.95 -31.70 -4.84
N PRO A 127 -19.65 -30.58 -4.19
CA PRO A 127 -18.27 -30.16 -3.88
C PRO A 127 -17.72 -30.95 -2.68
N VAL A 128 -17.60 -32.26 -2.81
CA VAL A 128 -17.19 -33.18 -1.73
C VAL A 128 -16.09 -34.12 -2.24
N THR A 129 -15.24 -34.57 -1.35
CA THR A 129 -14.16 -35.52 -1.64
C THR A 129 -14.55 -36.96 -1.33
N GLY A 130 -15.65 -37.18 -0.63
CA GLY A 130 -16.12 -38.51 -0.34
C GLY A 130 -17.58 -38.53 0.04
N ILE A 131 -18.15 -39.74 -0.03
CA ILE A 131 -19.53 -40.04 0.38
C ILE A 131 -19.57 -41.42 1.04
N PHE A 132 -20.34 -41.51 2.10
CA PHE A 132 -20.43 -42.78 2.83
C PHE A 132 -21.78 -43.03 3.44
N VAL A 133 -22.07 -44.30 3.63
CA VAL A 133 -23.18 -44.83 4.44
C VAL A 133 -22.57 -45.77 5.48
N VAL A 134 -22.96 -45.59 6.74
CA VAL A 134 -22.61 -46.50 7.85
C VAL A 134 -23.91 -47.02 8.44
N LEU A 135 -24.04 -48.33 8.52
CA LEU A 135 -25.25 -48.99 9.01
C LEU A 135 -25.08 -49.33 10.50
N ASN A 136 -26.12 -49.01 11.24
CA ASN A 136 -26.22 -49.31 12.67
C ASN A 136 -27.70 -49.24 13.08
N THR A 137 -28.21 -50.27 13.74
CA THR A 137 -29.62 -50.37 14.19
C THR A 137 -29.76 -50.33 15.70
N HIS A 138 -28.64 -50.37 16.42
CA HIS A 138 -28.61 -50.43 17.89
C HIS A 138 -28.08 -49.14 18.50
N ASP A 139 -28.46 -48.88 19.75
CA ASP A 139 -27.95 -47.76 20.52
C ASP A 139 -26.43 -47.83 20.62
N LEU A 140 -25.77 -46.73 20.14
CA LEU A 140 -24.30 -46.62 20.14
C LEU A 140 -23.70 -46.57 21.55
N ASP A 141 -24.47 -46.18 22.58
CA ASP A 141 -24.01 -46.21 23.96
C ASP A 141 -23.84 -47.61 24.52
N THR A 142 -24.55 -48.56 23.95
CA THR A 142 -24.46 -50.01 24.30
C THR A 142 -23.36 -50.75 23.57
N ARG A 143 -22.85 -50.16 22.46
CA ARG A 143 -21.82 -50.79 21.62
C ARG A 143 -20.44 -50.72 22.25
N LYS A 144 -19.66 -51.76 22.08
CA LYS A 144 -18.26 -51.80 22.51
C LYS A 144 -17.37 -51.10 21.48
N LYS A 145 -16.38 -50.34 21.99
CA LYS A 145 -15.34 -49.79 21.13
C LYS A 145 -14.61 -50.92 20.37
N GLY A 146 -14.43 -50.74 19.08
CA GLY A 146 -13.78 -51.68 18.19
C GLY A 146 -14.74 -52.64 17.49
N GLU A 147 -16.05 -52.61 17.78
CA GLU A 147 -17.03 -53.39 17.03
C GLU A 147 -17.12 -52.91 15.58
N PRO A 148 -17.12 -53.81 14.59
CA PRO A 148 -17.21 -53.45 13.19
C PRO A 148 -18.62 -52.99 12.83
N LEU A 149 -18.72 -51.86 12.12
CA LEU A 149 -19.95 -51.36 11.52
C LEU A 149 -19.87 -51.51 10.00
N PRO A 150 -20.85 -52.19 9.35
CA PRO A 150 -20.90 -52.27 7.90
C PRO A 150 -21.05 -50.89 7.28
N CYS A 151 -20.31 -50.65 6.21
CA CYS A 151 -20.34 -49.36 5.55
C CYS A 151 -19.94 -49.47 4.09
N LEU A 152 -20.31 -48.46 3.33
CA LEU A 152 -19.75 -48.15 2.01
C LEU A 152 -19.19 -46.74 2.05
N TYR A 153 -17.89 -46.62 1.87
CA TYR A 153 -17.18 -45.35 1.91
C TYR A 153 -16.35 -45.17 0.64
N LEU A 154 -16.77 -44.20 -0.17
CA LEU A 154 -16.17 -43.81 -1.43
C LEU A 154 -15.41 -42.51 -1.27
N ARG A 155 -14.26 -42.38 -1.93
CA ARG A 155 -13.45 -41.18 -1.92
C ARG A 155 -12.95 -40.82 -3.31
N ASP A 156 -12.87 -39.56 -3.61
CA ASP A 156 -12.21 -38.92 -4.74
C ASP A 156 -11.17 -37.92 -4.20
N LEU A 157 -9.91 -38.16 -4.47
CA LEU A 157 -8.81 -37.28 -3.97
C LEU A 157 -8.73 -35.94 -4.72
N ASP A 158 -9.30 -35.87 -5.92
CA ASP A 158 -9.30 -34.65 -6.75
C ASP A 158 -10.65 -34.48 -7.50
N PRO A 159 -11.69 -34.01 -6.81
CA PRO A 159 -13.04 -33.85 -7.38
C PRO A 159 -13.09 -32.88 -8.58
N ASN A 160 -12.04 -32.04 -8.76
CA ASN A 160 -11.96 -31.09 -9.87
C ASN A 160 -11.40 -31.72 -11.15
N SER A 161 -10.86 -32.92 -11.08
CA SER A 161 -10.36 -33.66 -12.24
C SER A 161 -11.47 -34.43 -12.97
N SER A 162 -11.34 -34.56 -14.29
CA SER A 162 -12.23 -35.39 -15.08
C SER A 162 -11.60 -36.77 -15.27
N PRO A 163 -12.26 -37.85 -14.87
CA PRO A 163 -11.68 -39.20 -15.00
C PRO A 163 -11.50 -39.61 -16.46
N SER A 164 -10.38 -40.23 -16.76
CA SER A 164 -10.09 -40.78 -18.10
C SER A 164 -10.94 -42.04 -18.43
N GLN A 165 -11.37 -42.76 -17.41
CA GLN A 165 -12.26 -43.93 -17.49
C GLN A 165 -13.32 -43.82 -16.40
N ARG A 166 -14.48 -44.48 -16.59
CA ARG A 166 -15.56 -44.46 -15.61
C ARG A 166 -15.05 -44.93 -14.24
N ASN A 167 -15.19 -44.07 -13.24
CA ASN A 167 -14.83 -44.29 -11.84
C ASN A 167 -13.34 -44.57 -11.56
N SER A 168 -12.41 -44.25 -12.48
CA SER A 168 -10.97 -44.45 -12.26
C SER A 168 -10.35 -43.45 -11.26
N ASP A 169 -11.07 -42.43 -10.93
CA ASP A 169 -10.75 -41.37 -9.94
C ASP A 169 -11.24 -41.73 -8.54
N LEU A 170 -12.14 -42.75 -8.44
CA LEU A 170 -12.74 -43.14 -7.18
C LEU A 170 -11.93 -44.23 -6.49
N MET A 171 -11.96 -44.22 -5.17
CA MET A 171 -11.39 -45.24 -4.30
C MET A 171 -12.42 -45.73 -3.28
N LEU A 172 -12.43 -47.01 -3.01
CA LEU A 172 -13.15 -47.61 -1.90
C LEU A 172 -12.26 -47.61 -0.66
N VAL A 173 -12.60 -46.78 0.30
CA VAL A 173 -11.87 -46.65 1.58
C VAL A 173 -12.36 -47.72 2.56
N ARG A 174 -13.69 -47.91 2.61
CA ARG A 174 -14.35 -48.97 3.43
C ARG A 174 -15.50 -49.55 2.64
N ALA A 175 -15.50 -50.85 2.51
CA ALA A 175 -16.62 -51.58 1.89
C ALA A 175 -16.49 -53.09 2.14
N PRO A 176 -17.60 -53.84 2.25
CA PRO A 176 -17.55 -55.30 2.22
C PRO A 176 -16.87 -55.86 0.97
N ALA A 177 -16.19 -56.97 1.08
CA ALA A 177 -15.44 -57.58 -0.03
C ALA A 177 -16.34 -57.90 -1.25
N GLN A 178 -17.60 -58.27 -1.05
CA GLN A 178 -18.57 -58.50 -2.14
C GLN A 178 -18.90 -57.21 -2.89
N VAL A 179 -19.00 -56.07 -2.19
CA VAL A 179 -19.26 -54.76 -2.76
C VAL A 179 -18.06 -54.30 -3.60
N VAL A 180 -16.84 -54.51 -3.10
CA VAL A 180 -15.60 -54.20 -3.83
C VAL A 180 -15.53 -54.96 -5.16
N GLN A 181 -15.85 -56.24 -5.15
CA GLN A 181 -15.82 -57.06 -6.37
C GLN A 181 -16.85 -56.63 -7.40
N SER A 182 -18.02 -56.13 -6.95
CA SER A 182 -19.14 -55.80 -7.82
C SER A 182 -19.08 -54.37 -8.39
N LEU A 183 -18.54 -53.39 -7.66
CA LEU A 183 -18.47 -51.99 -8.11
C LEU A 183 -17.29 -51.73 -9.06
N TYR A 184 -16.31 -52.62 -9.15
CA TYR A 184 -15.11 -52.46 -9.98
C TYR A 184 -14.38 -51.15 -9.76
N ILE A 185 -14.38 -50.67 -8.52
CA ILE A 185 -13.63 -49.46 -8.08
C ILE A 185 -12.38 -49.91 -7.32
N ALA A 186 -11.27 -49.22 -7.54
CA ALA A 186 -10.04 -49.50 -6.84
C ALA A 186 -10.22 -49.34 -5.32
N THR A 187 -9.54 -50.19 -4.53
CA THR A 187 -9.49 -50.01 -3.08
C THR A 187 -8.36 -49.08 -2.69
N ASP A 188 -8.60 -48.29 -1.68
CA ASP A 188 -7.57 -47.50 -1.01
C ASP A 188 -6.55 -48.43 -0.31
N THR A 189 -5.32 -47.95 -0.09
CA THR A 189 -4.26 -48.67 0.64
C THR A 189 -4.67 -48.99 2.09
N SER A 190 -5.50 -48.15 2.68
CA SER A 190 -6.04 -48.25 4.03
C SER A 190 -7.34 -49.05 4.10
N TRP A 191 -7.77 -49.70 2.99
CA TRP A 191 -9.07 -50.35 2.89
C TRP A 191 -9.28 -51.39 3.99
N THR A 192 -10.48 -51.34 4.59
CA THR A 192 -11.01 -52.40 5.47
C THR A 192 -12.49 -52.66 5.12
N PRO A 193 -13.05 -53.87 5.43
CA PRO A 193 -14.41 -54.21 5.08
C PRO A 193 -15.48 -53.46 5.87
N SER A 194 -15.13 -52.78 6.94
CA SER A 194 -16.02 -52.08 7.87
C SER A 194 -15.32 -50.94 8.58
N ILE A 195 -16.06 -50.08 9.25
CA ILE A 195 -15.55 -49.08 10.21
C ILE A 195 -15.65 -49.69 11.61
N ASN A 196 -14.57 -49.56 12.40
CA ASN A 196 -14.58 -49.95 13.80
C ASN A 196 -15.13 -48.80 14.67
N TYR A 197 -16.22 -49.03 15.38
CA TYR A 197 -16.84 -48.03 16.25
C TYR A 197 -15.86 -47.58 17.35
N GLY A 198 -15.77 -46.27 17.54
CA GLY A 198 -14.89 -45.65 18.58
C GLY A 198 -13.40 -45.72 18.32
N ALA A 199 -12.96 -46.26 17.18
CA ALA A 199 -11.56 -46.20 16.75
C ALA A 199 -11.27 -44.89 16.00
N ASN A 200 -10.19 -44.22 16.37
CA ASN A 200 -9.59 -43.10 15.64
C ASN A 200 -10.58 -42.12 14.97
N GLY A 201 -11.40 -41.42 15.76
CA GLY A 201 -12.25 -40.35 15.26
C GLY A 201 -13.58 -40.77 14.62
N SER A 202 -13.84 -42.07 14.37
CA SER A 202 -15.12 -42.54 13.81
C SER A 202 -16.34 -42.14 14.65
N SER A 203 -16.17 -41.93 15.95
CA SER A 203 -17.22 -41.42 16.82
C SER A 203 -17.64 -39.99 16.51
N GLY A 204 -16.76 -39.16 15.99
CA GLY A 204 -17.01 -37.72 15.78
C GLY A 204 -18.06 -37.40 14.72
N PHE A 205 -18.16 -38.21 13.64
CA PHE A 205 -19.14 -38.01 12.58
C PHE A 205 -20.37 -38.91 12.68
N LEU A 206 -20.26 -40.04 13.37
CA LEU A 206 -21.35 -41.04 13.50
C LEU A 206 -22.19 -40.78 14.75
N TYR A 207 -21.54 -40.68 15.93
CA TYR A 207 -22.21 -40.68 17.22
C TYR A 207 -23.19 -39.52 17.42
N PRO A 208 -22.83 -38.22 17.17
CA PRO A 208 -23.74 -37.13 17.47
C PRO A 208 -25.07 -37.23 16.73
N VAL A 209 -25.01 -37.53 15.45
CA VAL A 209 -26.18 -37.55 14.56
C VAL A 209 -27.04 -38.76 14.84
N PHE A 210 -26.42 -39.96 14.95
CA PHE A 210 -27.14 -41.19 15.20
C PHE A 210 -27.86 -41.14 16.55
N GLN A 211 -27.18 -40.74 17.63
CA GLN A 211 -27.76 -40.66 18.97
C GLN A 211 -28.86 -39.60 19.08
N ALA A 212 -28.66 -38.42 18.44
CA ALA A 212 -29.70 -37.40 18.43
C ALA A 212 -30.99 -37.89 17.75
N ALA A 213 -30.87 -38.64 16.67
CA ALA A 213 -32.02 -39.19 15.98
C ALA A 213 -32.61 -40.40 16.72
N TYR A 214 -31.76 -41.32 17.25
CA TYR A 214 -32.18 -42.54 17.94
C TYR A 214 -32.97 -42.24 19.23
N HIS A 215 -32.60 -41.21 19.95
CA HIS A 215 -33.33 -40.73 21.13
C HIS A 215 -34.33 -39.60 20.82
N GLY A 216 -34.46 -39.22 19.55
CA GLY A 216 -35.37 -38.19 19.09
C GLY A 216 -36.83 -38.61 19.15
N ASN A 217 -37.72 -37.63 19.24
CA ASN A 217 -39.18 -37.86 19.32
C ASN A 217 -39.85 -38.12 17.96
N GLY A 218 -39.07 -38.22 16.86
CA GLY A 218 -39.61 -38.35 15.51
C GLY A 218 -40.29 -37.09 14.94
N GLU A 219 -40.14 -35.93 15.60
CA GLU A 219 -40.75 -34.66 15.17
C GLU A 219 -39.93 -33.91 14.14
N LEU A 220 -38.64 -34.24 14.00
CA LEU A 220 -37.68 -33.56 13.10
C LEU A 220 -37.41 -34.40 11.86
N ASP A 221 -37.22 -33.73 10.72
CA ASP A 221 -36.75 -34.37 9.50
C ASP A 221 -35.28 -34.82 9.64
N ALA A 222 -34.89 -35.86 8.88
CA ALA A 222 -33.51 -36.36 8.90
C ALA A 222 -32.45 -35.25 8.66
N ALA A 223 -32.78 -34.26 7.83
CA ALA A 223 -31.88 -33.12 7.57
C ALA A 223 -31.69 -32.21 8.78
N ASP A 224 -32.68 -32.10 9.67
CA ASP A 224 -32.58 -31.26 10.87
C ASP A 224 -31.61 -31.83 11.92
N TYR A 225 -31.41 -33.18 11.90
CA TYR A 225 -30.39 -33.85 12.70
C TYR A 225 -28.97 -33.75 12.09
N GLY A 226 -28.83 -33.08 10.93
CA GLY A 226 -27.56 -32.98 10.24
C GLY A 226 -26.49 -32.26 11.05
N HIS A 227 -25.25 -32.76 10.99
CA HIS A 227 -24.14 -32.23 11.76
C HIS A 227 -22.83 -32.27 10.99
N TRP A 228 -22.08 -31.16 11.03
CA TRP A 228 -20.68 -31.09 10.64
C TRP A 228 -19.78 -31.47 11.81
N THR A 229 -18.75 -32.25 11.56
CA THR A 229 -17.77 -32.56 12.61
C THR A 229 -17.12 -31.28 13.15
N SER A 230 -17.10 -31.12 14.46
CA SER A 230 -16.50 -29.99 15.16
C SER A 230 -14.95 -30.07 15.27
N SER A 231 -14.39 -31.21 14.88
CA SER A 231 -12.95 -31.45 14.76
C SER A 231 -12.66 -32.37 13.58
N PRO A 232 -11.50 -32.23 12.92
CA PRO A 232 -11.11 -33.14 11.87
C PRO A 232 -10.87 -34.54 12.42
N TYR A 233 -11.11 -35.55 11.58
CA TYR A 233 -10.88 -36.97 11.90
C TYR A 233 -10.03 -37.63 10.84
N THR A 234 -9.38 -38.71 11.23
CA THR A 234 -8.61 -39.58 10.34
C THR A 234 -9.10 -41.02 10.53
N LEU A 235 -9.42 -41.72 9.44
CA LEU A 235 -9.83 -43.12 9.52
C LEU A 235 -8.64 -44.00 9.91
N SER A 236 -8.91 -45.12 10.56
CA SER A 236 -7.84 -46.05 10.98
C SER A 236 -7.05 -46.57 9.77
N GLY A 237 -5.73 -46.40 9.81
CA GLY A 237 -4.82 -46.79 8.72
C GLY A 237 -4.72 -45.79 7.57
N ASP A 238 -5.47 -44.71 7.60
CA ASP A 238 -5.45 -43.61 6.63
C ASP A 238 -4.52 -42.49 7.12
N ASP A 239 -3.96 -41.73 6.20
CA ASP A 239 -3.15 -40.55 6.47
C ASP A 239 -3.85 -39.20 6.13
N HIS A 240 -5.08 -39.29 5.59
CA HIS A 240 -5.88 -38.14 5.19
C HIS A 240 -6.76 -37.66 6.35
N SER A 241 -6.63 -36.40 6.70
CA SER A 241 -7.51 -35.71 7.63
C SER A 241 -8.71 -35.13 6.88
N ALA A 242 -9.91 -35.25 7.47
CA ALA A 242 -11.16 -34.84 6.85
C ALA A 242 -12.16 -34.27 7.87
N ILE A 243 -13.14 -33.53 7.37
CA ILE A 243 -14.39 -33.21 8.06
C ILE A 243 -15.54 -33.87 7.34
N ALA A 244 -16.62 -34.16 8.05
CA ALA A 244 -17.81 -34.76 7.47
C ALA A 244 -19.08 -34.02 7.88
N TYR A 245 -20.03 -34.01 6.96
CA TYR A 245 -21.45 -33.75 7.27
C TYR A 245 -22.22 -35.04 7.20
N THR A 246 -23.03 -35.29 8.23
CA THR A 246 -23.80 -36.52 8.33
C THR A 246 -25.25 -36.23 8.68
N ILE A 247 -26.16 -37.04 8.14
CA ILE A 247 -27.57 -37.08 8.49
C ILE A 247 -27.97 -38.53 8.84
N PRO A 248 -28.97 -38.75 9.70
CA PRO A 248 -29.45 -40.09 10.01
C PRO A 248 -30.24 -40.67 8.84
N LEU A 249 -30.21 -41.99 8.70
CA LEU A 249 -31.12 -42.74 7.86
C LEU A 249 -32.27 -43.24 8.73
N ILE A 250 -33.49 -42.78 8.43
CA ILE A 250 -34.69 -43.01 9.23
C ILE A 250 -35.76 -43.57 8.30
N LEU A 251 -36.32 -44.73 8.63
CA LEU A 251 -37.46 -45.31 7.92
C LEU A 251 -38.75 -44.57 8.28
N ASP A 252 -39.82 -44.82 7.50
CA ASP A 252 -41.14 -44.19 7.70
C ASP A 252 -41.78 -44.49 9.07
N ASP A 253 -41.39 -45.62 9.69
CA ASP A 253 -41.83 -46.01 11.04
C ASP A 253 -41.03 -45.32 12.16
N GLY A 254 -40.03 -44.47 11.81
CA GLY A 254 -39.15 -43.78 12.74
C GLY A 254 -37.91 -44.59 13.13
N THR A 255 -37.69 -45.78 12.60
CA THR A 255 -36.52 -46.61 12.91
C THR A 255 -35.26 -46.01 12.30
N VAL A 256 -34.26 -45.68 13.14
CA VAL A 256 -32.92 -45.22 12.72
C VAL A 256 -32.06 -46.44 12.44
N TYR A 257 -31.54 -46.57 11.21
CA TYR A 257 -30.78 -47.75 10.80
C TYR A 257 -29.36 -47.43 10.29
N GLY A 258 -28.95 -46.19 10.37
CA GLY A 258 -27.61 -45.77 9.98
C GLY A 258 -27.45 -44.29 9.83
N VAL A 259 -26.36 -43.89 9.22
CA VAL A 259 -26.08 -42.51 8.81
C VAL A 259 -25.61 -42.49 7.36
N LEU A 260 -25.99 -41.42 6.67
CA LEU A 260 -25.48 -41.00 5.37
C LEU A 260 -24.62 -39.79 5.58
N GLY A 261 -23.44 -39.75 4.98
CA GLY A 261 -22.55 -38.58 5.11
C GLY A 261 -21.74 -38.32 3.88
N VAL A 262 -21.23 -37.10 3.84
CA VAL A 262 -20.22 -36.63 2.87
C VAL A 262 -18.95 -36.22 3.60
N GLU A 263 -17.84 -36.39 2.92
CA GLU A 263 -16.50 -36.07 3.40
C GLU A 263 -15.92 -34.90 2.61
N ILE A 264 -15.25 -34.00 3.30
CA ILE A 264 -14.35 -32.99 2.71
C ILE A 264 -12.95 -33.19 3.30
N LEU A 265 -12.02 -33.61 2.47
CA LEU A 265 -10.61 -33.72 2.86
C LEU A 265 -10.04 -32.35 3.24
N GLU A 266 -9.19 -32.32 4.24
CA GLU A 266 -8.52 -31.09 4.69
C GLU A 266 -7.72 -30.43 3.57
N SER A 267 -7.05 -31.23 2.72
CA SER A 267 -6.32 -30.72 1.54
C SER A 267 -7.22 -29.99 0.54
N TYR A 268 -8.43 -30.52 0.30
CA TYR A 268 -9.41 -29.88 -0.56
C TYR A 268 -9.98 -28.60 0.08
N LEU A 269 -10.29 -28.66 1.37
CA LEU A 269 -10.75 -27.52 2.14
C LEU A 269 -9.71 -26.38 2.15
N GLN A 270 -8.44 -26.73 2.32
CA GLN A 270 -7.32 -25.76 2.23
C GLN A 270 -7.21 -25.12 0.85
N ALA A 271 -7.47 -25.88 -0.22
CA ALA A 271 -7.50 -25.33 -1.58
C ALA A 271 -8.67 -24.33 -1.80
N LEU A 272 -9.78 -24.50 -1.08
CA LEU A 272 -10.89 -23.54 -1.08
C LEU A 272 -10.60 -22.26 -0.30
N LEU A 273 -9.51 -22.20 0.46
CA LEU A 273 -9.15 -21.09 1.38
C LEU A 273 -7.77 -20.48 1.02
N PRO A 274 -7.59 -19.89 -0.16
CA PRO A 274 -6.29 -19.35 -0.58
C PRO A 274 -5.93 -18.10 0.21
N GLY A 275 -4.92 -18.18 1.08
CA GLY A 275 -4.44 -17.06 1.90
C GLY A 275 -3.89 -15.86 1.10
N THR A 276 -3.53 -16.08 -0.18
CA THR A 276 -3.09 -15.01 -1.10
C THR A 276 -4.13 -13.92 -1.35
N GLU A 277 -5.41 -14.21 -1.12
CA GLU A 277 -6.48 -13.21 -1.23
C GLU A 277 -6.44 -12.17 -0.12
N LEU A 278 -5.96 -12.55 1.07
CA LEU A 278 -5.84 -11.64 2.21
C LEU A 278 -4.65 -10.70 2.08
N GLN A 279 -3.55 -11.21 1.47
CA GLN A 279 -2.33 -10.44 1.25
C GLN A 279 -1.55 -11.03 0.06
N ASN A 280 -1.06 -10.18 -0.83
CA ASN A 280 -0.31 -10.58 -2.02
C ASN A 280 1.00 -11.33 -1.72
N ASP A 281 1.56 -11.16 -0.53
CA ASP A 281 2.80 -11.82 -0.08
C ASP A 281 2.54 -13.17 0.60
N SER A 282 1.30 -13.68 0.57
CA SER A 282 0.88 -14.93 1.21
C SER A 282 1.11 -14.99 2.73
N SER A 283 1.19 -13.81 3.38
CA SER A 283 1.29 -13.73 4.85
C SER A 283 -0.06 -13.91 5.55
N GLY A 284 -1.16 -13.80 4.81
CA GLY A 284 -2.51 -14.03 5.29
C GLY A 284 -2.87 -15.52 5.35
N THR A 285 -3.68 -15.89 6.32
CA THR A 285 -4.14 -17.27 6.55
C THR A 285 -5.64 -17.27 6.85
N TYR A 286 -6.38 -18.12 6.16
CA TYR A 286 -7.75 -18.45 6.57
C TYR A 286 -7.74 -19.61 7.55
N LEU A 287 -8.55 -19.50 8.59
CA LEU A 287 -8.78 -20.56 9.57
C LEU A 287 -10.27 -20.88 9.61
N LEU A 288 -10.62 -22.13 9.55
CA LEU A 288 -11.97 -22.62 9.83
C LEU A 288 -11.97 -23.20 11.23
N GLY A 289 -12.94 -22.84 12.06
CA GLY A 289 -13.03 -23.35 13.41
C GLY A 289 -14.44 -23.29 13.97
N VAL A 290 -14.63 -23.85 15.16
CA VAL A 290 -15.88 -23.83 15.92
C VAL A 290 -15.69 -22.99 17.17
N ALA A 291 -16.63 -22.06 17.38
CA ALA A 291 -16.64 -21.25 18.58
C ALA A 291 -17.07 -22.07 19.82
N SER A 292 -16.30 -21.96 20.88
CA SER A 292 -16.66 -22.57 22.17
C SER A 292 -17.65 -21.72 23.00
N ASN A 293 -17.82 -20.43 22.63
CA ASN A 293 -18.75 -19.50 23.28
C ASN A 293 -19.50 -18.68 22.23
N SER A 294 -20.80 -18.50 22.44
CA SER A 294 -21.73 -17.94 21.45
C SER A 294 -21.68 -16.42 21.28
N ALA A 295 -20.75 -15.70 21.93
CA ALA A 295 -20.73 -14.23 21.94
C ALA A 295 -19.68 -13.66 20.96
N ILE A 296 -20.07 -13.49 19.70
CA ILE A 296 -19.26 -12.75 18.72
C ILE A 296 -19.47 -11.26 18.96
N GLY A 297 -18.39 -10.50 19.21
CA GLY A 297 -18.40 -9.04 19.12
C GLY A 297 -17.71 -8.27 20.24
N LYS A 298 -17.90 -8.59 21.52
CA LYS A 298 -17.36 -7.77 22.65
C LYS A 298 -16.45 -8.51 23.60
N ASP A 299 -16.56 -9.82 23.66
CA ASP A 299 -15.83 -10.66 24.60
C ASP A 299 -14.73 -11.46 23.89
N ASP A 300 -13.83 -12.02 24.67
CA ASP A 300 -12.81 -12.93 24.18
C ASP A 300 -13.49 -14.15 23.57
N LEU A 301 -13.10 -14.48 22.34
CA LEU A 301 -13.65 -15.59 21.58
C LEU A 301 -12.64 -16.74 21.54
N THR A 302 -13.06 -17.90 22.05
CA THR A 302 -12.25 -19.12 21.99
C THR A 302 -12.73 -19.99 20.86
N VAL A 303 -11.82 -20.34 19.94
CA VAL A 303 -12.12 -21.08 18.72
C VAL A 303 -11.27 -22.35 18.67
N SER A 304 -11.91 -23.50 18.50
CA SER A 304 -11.22 -24.74 18.15
C SER A 304 -11.01 -24.77 16.64
N VAL A 305 -9.75 -24.76 16.20
CA VAL A 305 -9.39 -24.72 14.77
C VAL A 305 -9.60 -26.10 14.15
N ILE A 306 -10.35 -26.15 13.07
CA ILE A 306 -10.60 -27.36 12.27
C ILE A 306 -9.57 -27.47 11.15
N SER A 307 -9.34 -26.38 10.41
CA SER A 307 -8.40 -26.35 9.29
C SER A 307 -7.83 -24.95 9.12
N ALA A 308 -6.64 -24.89 8.54
CA ALA A 308 -5.94 -23.65 8.23
C ALA A 308 -5.39 -23.70 6.81
N SER A 309 -5.51 -22.60 6.07
CA SER A 309 -4.82 -22.49 4.79
C SER A 309 -3.30 -22.51 4.99
N PRO A 310 -2.53 -23.16 4.09
CA PRO A 310 -1.08 -23.16 4.19
C PRO A 310 -0.55 -21.73 4.07
N ALA A 311 0.15 -21.26 5.09
CA ALA A 311 0.89 -20.01 5.01
C ALA A 311 2.25 -20.30 4.34
N ALA A 312 2.65 -19.50 3.37
CA ALA A 312 3.85 -19.72 2.55
C ALA A 312 5.16 -19.87 3.35
N ASN A 313 5.19 -19.42 4.60
CA ASN A 313 6.38 -19.41 5.45
C ASN A 313 6.18 -20.04 6.84
N ALA A 314 5.04 -20.66 7.10
CA ALA A 314 4.82 -21.36 8.37
C ALA A 314 5.16 -22.84 8.22
N PRO A 315 5.89 -23.46 9.14
CA PRO A 315 5.99 -24.90 9.20
C PRO A 315 4.56 -25.45 9.31
N GLN A 316 4.30 -26.56 8.62
CA GLN A 316 3.01 -27.27 8.66
C GLN A 316 2.71 -27.63 10.13
N GLN A 317 2.08 -26.70 10.83
CA GLN A 317 1.73 -26.87 12.23
C GLN A 317 0.40 -27.62 12.30
N SER A 318 0.43 -28.73 13.01
CA SER A 318 -0.78 -29.38 13.51
C SER A 318 -1.50 -28.34 14.38
N TYR A 319 -2.57 -27.76 13.84
CA TYR A 319 -3.45 -26.86 14.58
C TYR A 319 -4.37 -27.66 15.51
N ASP A 320 -3.78 -28.38 16.42
CA ASP A 320 -4.52 -29.01 17.53
C ASP A 320 -4.72 -27.99 18.67
N GLN A 321 -4.93 -26.72 18.32
CA GLN A 321 -4.90 -25.63 19.27
C GLN A 321 -6.17 -24.79 19.26
N THR A 322 -6.64 -24.56 20.47
CA THR A 322 -7.64 -23.57 20.79
C THR A 322 -7.05 -22.17 20.58
N LEU A 323 -7.60 -21.42 19.65
CA LEU A 323 -7.20 -20.04 19.35
C LEU A 323 -8.01 -19.08 20.23
N LEU A 324 -7.31 -18.21 20.98
CA LEU A 324 -7.94 -17.13 21.74
C LEU A 324 -7.89 -15.84 20.94
N LEU A 325 -9.05 -15.30 20.61
CA LEU A 325 -9.23 -14.06 19.89
C LEU A 325 -9.71 -12.97 20.87
N LYS A 326 -8.94 -11.88 21.00
CA LYS A 326 -9.28 -10.73 21.84
C LYS A 326 -9.81 -9.58 20.99
N PRO A 327 -10.90 -8.91 21.39
CA PRO A 327 -11.46 -7.79 20.64
C PRO A 327 -10.43 -6.66 20.45
N SER A 328 -10.34 -6.14 19.22
CA SER A 328 -9.45 -5.03 18.89
C SER A 328 -10.17 -3.70 18.95
N LYS A 329 -9.47 -2.64 19.40
CA LYS A 329 -10.00 -1.26 19.42
C LYS A 329 -10.33 -0.71 18.01
N ARG A 330 -9.75 -1.31 16.97
CA ARG A 330 -9.93 -0.90 15.55
C ARG A 330 -10.97 -1.73 14.81
N GLY A 331 -11.72 -2.56 15.51
CA GLY A 331 -12.63 -3.56 14.94
C GLY A 331 -11.94 -4.91 14.77
N GLY A 332 -12.72 -5.98 14.57
CA GLY A 332 -12.21 -7.34 14.52
C GLY A 332 -11.55 -7.80 15.81
N TYR A 333 -10.65 -8.76 15.71
CA TYR A 333 -9.97 -9.40 16.83
C TYR A 333 -8.44 -9.38 16.65
N GLN A 334 -7.73 -9.67 17.72
CA GLN A 334 -6.29 -9.90 17.71
C GLN A 334 -5.99 -11.26 18.34
N SER A 335 -5.00 -11.94 17.78
CA SER A 335 -4.50 -13.21 18.30
C SER A 335 -2.97 -13.22 18.34
N ASP A 336 -2.41 -13.90 19.32
CA ASP A 336 -1.00 -14.21 19.35
C ASP A 336 -0.78 -15.50 18.53
N SER A 337 -0.05 -15.39 17.43
CA SER A 337 0.33 -16.50 16.55
C SER A 337 1.85 -16.71 16.62
N PRO A 338 2.37 -17.89 16.26
CA PRO A 338 3.81 -18.08 16.08
C PRO A 338 4.47 -17.11 15.11
N LEU A 339 3.68 -16.50 14.21
CA LEU A 339 4.10 -15.44 13.30
C LEU A 339 4.08 -14.03 13.94
N GLY A 340 3.80 -13.94 15.25
CA GLY A 340 3.64 -12.69 15.99
C GLY A 340 2.18 -12.29 16.19
N LEU A 341 1.97 -11.03 16.57
CA LEU A 341 0.63 -10.48 16.74
C LEU A 341 -0.08 -10.38 15.40
N CYS A 342 -1.22 -11.05 15.28
CA CYS A 342 -2.09 -11.05 14.09
C CYS A 342 -3.37 -10.27 14.35
N HIS A 343 -3.88 -9.62 13.32
CA HIS A 343 -5.23 -9.08 13.27
C HIS A 343 -6.13 -10.09 12.57
N ALA A 344 -7.31 -10.34 13.15
CA ALA A 344 -8.25 -11.34 12.67
C ALA A 344 -9.63 -10.74 12.43
N ALA A 345 -10.17 -11.00 11.25
CA ALA A 345 -11.57 -10.79 10.92
C ALA A 345 -12.33 -12.11 11.12
N VAL A 346 -13.54 -12.06 11.64
CA VAL A 346 -14.34 -13.24 11.93
C VAL A 346 -15.67 -13.13 11.21
N ALA A 347 -16.04 -14.19 10.49
CA ALA A 347 -17.30 -14.29 9.78
C ALA A 347 -17.98 -15.64 10.12
N PRO A 348 -19.19 -15.64 10.72
CA PRO A 348 -19.90 -16.85 11.09
C PRO A 348 -20.51 -17.54 9.86
N LEU A 349 -20.43 -18.87 9.81
CA LEU A 349 -21.15 -19.67 8.84
C LEU A 349 -22.52 -20.07 9.41
N THR A 350 -23.57 -19.85 8.64
CA THR A 350 -24.93 -20.24 8.98
C THR A 350 -25.27 -21.57 8.28
N LEU A 351 -25.03 -22.67 8.95
CA LEU A 351 -25.14 -24.01 8.38
C LEU A 351 -26.33 -24.82 8.92
N TYR A 352 -26.91 -24.41 10.03
CA TYR A 352 -27.97 -25.11 10.71
C TYR A 352 -29.25 -24.31 10.79
N ASN A 353 -30.40 -25.03 10.71
CA ASN A 353 -31.70 -24.46 11.02
C ASN A 353 -31.82 -24.21 12.53
N ARG A 354 -32.68 -23.27 12.92
CA ARG A 354 -32.85 -22.90 14.34
C ARG A 354 -33.34 -24.03 15.23
N ASN A 355 -34.05 -25.02 14.65
CA ASN A 355 -34.61 -26.17 15.34
C ASN A 355 -33.66 -27.36 15.38
N ALA A 356 -32.52 -27.28 14.69
CA ALA A 356 -31.53 -28.34 14.67
C ALA A 356 -30.89 -28.55 16.05
N PRO A 357 -30.69 -29.81 16.51
CA PRO A 357 -30.05 -30.10 17.80
C PRO A 357 -28.66 -29.44 17.95
N PHE A 358 -27.98 -29.24 16.83
CA PHE A 358 -26.61 -28.68 16.76
C PHE A 358 -26.56 -27.18 16.42
N SER A 359 -27.70 -26.49 16.45
CA SER A 359 -27.79 -25.04 16.16
C SER A 359 -26.93 -24.14 17.06
N ASN A 360 -26.51 -24.65 18.21
CA ASN A 360 -25.62 -23.93 19.15
C ASN A 360 -24.13 -24.01 18.74
N GLU A 361 -23.75 -24.91 17.85
CA GLU A 361 -22.39 -25.04 17.34
C GLU A 361 -22.20 -24.04 16.19
N GLN A 362 -21.42 -23.00 16.44
CA GLN A 362 -21.20 -21.97 15.44
C GLN A 362 -19.85 -22.15 14.78
N MET A 363 -19.86 -22.53 13.52
CA MET A 363 -18.66 -22.51 12.69
C MET A 363 -18.31 -21.07 12.28
N LEU A 364 -17.02 -20.79 12.25
CA LEU A 364 -16.46 -19.47 11.94
C LEU A 364 -15.38 -19.60 10.89
N LEU A 365 -15.41 -18.70 9.91
CA LEU A 365 -14.25 -18.42 9.08
C LEU A 365 -13.50 -17.22 9.65
N ILE A 366 -12.19 -17.36 9.81
CA ILE A 366 -11.31 -16.34 10.37
C ILE A 366 -10.26 -16.02 9.31
N GLY A 367 -10.23 -14.76 8.89
CA GLY A 367 -9.15 -14.23 8.07
C GLY A 367 -8.11 -13.59 8.99
N SER A 368 -6.91 -14.15 9.07
CA SER A 368 -5.83 -13.71 9.96
C SER A 368 -4.65 -13.18 9.16
N VAL A 369 -4.17 -11.97 9.51
CA VAL A 369 -3.03 -11.33 8.86
C VAL A 369 -2.10 -10.75 9.93
N PRO A 370 -0.77 -10.94 9.83
CA PRO A 370 0.18 -10.29 10.73
C PRO A 370 0.01 -8.77 10.73
N VAL A 371 -0.01 -8.16 11.90
CA VAL A 371 -0.20 -6.70 12.06
C VAL A 371 0.83 -5.90 11.26
N SER A 372 2.07 -6.40 11.17
CA SER A 372 3.15 -5.79 10.38
C SER A 372 2.84 -5.76 8.88
N ALA A 373 2.21 -6.81 8.35
CA ALA A 373 1.82 -6.91 6.94
C ALA A 373 0.55 -6.09 6.67
N LEU A 374 -0.46 -6.18 7.54
CA LEU A 374 -1.72 -5.46 7.41
C LEU A 374 -1.51 -3.93 7.32
N TYR A 375 -0.64 -3.39 8.17
CA TYR A 375 -0.36 -1.95 8.22
C TYR A 375 0.90 -1.53 7.45
N ALA A 376 1.51 -2.42 6.66
CA ALA A 376 2.71 -2.12 5.88
C ALA A 376 2.50 -0.90 4.97
N PHE A 377 1.36 -0.84 4.26
CA PHE A 377 1.05 0.27 3.36
C PHE A 377 0.93 1.60 4.10
N SER A 378 0.23 1.65 5.24
CA SER A 378 0.14 2.88 6.04
C SER A 378 1.52 3.32 6.55
N GLY A 379 2.38 2.38 6.93
CA GLY A 379 3.76 2.63 7.30
C GLY A 379 4.61 3.20 6.15
N TYR A 380 4.44 2.71 4.93
CA TYR A 380 5.11 3.27 3.74
C TYR A 380 4.64 4.70 3.45
N VAL A 381 3.33 4.94 3.49
CA VAL A 381 2.76 6.28 3.30
C VAL A 381 3.29 7.26 4.35
N LEU A 382 3.31 6.86 5.61
CA LEU A 382 3.83 7.69 6.70
C LEU A 382 5.32 8.02 6.52
N ARG A 383 6.15 7.02 6.18
CA ARG A 383 7.59 7.24 5.89
C ARG A 383 7.79 8.19 4.72
N PHE A 384 7.02 7.99 3.64
CA PHE A 384 7.08 8.86 2.47
C PHE A 384 6.70 10.30 2.83
N LEU A 385 5.65 10.51 3.62
CA LEU A 385 5.25 11.83 4.10
C LEU A 385 6.33 12.48 4.95
N ILE A 386 6.97 11.74 5.86
CA ILE A 386 8.08 12.25 6.68
C ILE A 386 9.24 12.68 5.79
N ILE A 387 9.62 11.86 4.81
CA ILE A 387 10.69 12.19 3.86
C ILE A 387 10.32 13.43 3.05
N ALA A 388 9.09 13.54 2.56
CA ALA A 388 8.62 14.68 1.80
C ALA A 388 8.68 15.98 2.62
N VAL A 389 8.23 15.95 3.87
CA VAL A 389 8.34 17.10 4.80
C VAL A 389 9.79 17.48 5.03
N LEU A 390 10.69 16.51 5.22
CA LEU A 390 12.11 16.75 5.43
C LEU A 390 12.78 17.37 4.19
N VAL A 391 12.41 16.93 2.99
CA VAL A 391 12.89 17.51 1.73
C VAL A 391 12.40 18.96 1.58
N VAL A 392 11.12 19.23 1.84
CA VAL A 392 10.56 20.58 1.81
C VAL A 392 11.25 21.49 2.82
N LEU A 393 11.48 21.00 4.04
CA LEU A 393 12.16 21.74 5.09
C LEU A 393 13.61 22.10 4.70
N THR A 394 14.36 21.13 4.19
CA THR A 394 15.75 21.35 3.76
C THR A 394 15.83 22.30 2.57
N ALA A 395 14.96 22.13 1.58
CA ALA A 395 14.88 23.02 0.42
C ALA A 395 14.45 24.44 0.82
N GLY A 396 13.46 24.57 1.71
CA GLY A 396 13.01 25.86 2.25
C GLY A 396 14.08 26.57 3.06
N LEU A 397 14.81 25.85 3.91
CA LEU A 397 15.94 26.39 4.67
C LEU A 397 17.05 26.89 3.73
N PHE A 398 17.42 26.07 2.75
CA PHE A 398 18.42 26.45 1.75
C PHE A 398 17.99 27.67 0.95
N SER A 399 16.75 27.69 0.45
CA SER A 399 16.18 28.83 -0.28
C SER A 399 16.16 30.10 0.58
N SER A 400 15.75 29.99 1.85
CA SER A 400 15.71 31.11 2.79
C SER A 400 17.12 31.70 3.02
N LEU A 401 18.13 30.84 3.17
CA LEU A 401 19.54 31.29 3.33
C LEU A 401 20.07 32.00 2.07
N VAL A 402 19.77 31.41 0.90
CA VAL A 402 20.20 32.00 -0.38
C VAL A 402 19.52 33.35 -0.59
N LEU A 403 18.21 33.43 -0.36
CA LEU A 403 17.44 34.65 -0.57
C LEU A 403 17.82 35.74 0.45
N ALA A 404 17.97 35.38 1.73
CA ALA A 404 18.45 36.32 2.76
C ALA A 404 19.82 36.89 2.41
N ARG A 405 20.74 36.04 1.89
CA ARG A 405 22.05 36.51 1.42
C ARG A 405 21.95 37.41 0.19
N LYS A 406 21.10 37.04 -0.79
CA LYS A 406 20.90 37.85 -2.00
C LYS A 406 20.30 39.23 -1.70
N LEU A 407 19.36 39.30 -0.76
CA LEU A 407 18.71 40.55 -0.40
C LEU A 407 19.56 41.42 0.56
N SER A 408 20.27 40.80 1.50
CA SER A 408 21.04 41.52 2.51
C SER A 408 22.36 42.08 1.97
N ARG A 409 23.07 41.36 1.08
CA ARG A 409 24.37 41.77 0.54
C ARG A 409 24.36 43.14 -0.16
N PRO A 410 23.39 43.44 -1.06
CA PRO A 410 23.29 44.75 -1.69
C PRO A 410 23.11 45.89 -0.70
N ILE A 411 22.25 45.67 0.32
CA ILE A 411 21.97 46.69 1.33
C ILE A 411 23.20 46.94 2.19
N SER A 412 23.90 45.90 2.64
CA SER A 412 25.13 46.04 3.42
C SER A 412 26.21 46.79 2.63
N ARG A 413 26.37 46.45 1.33
CA ARG A 413 27.32 47.18 0.46
C ARG A 413 26.99 48.66 0.35
N LEU A 414 25.69 48.99 0.14
CA LEU A 414 25.27 50.41 0.12
C LEU A 414 25.59 51.13 1.43
N CYS A 415 25.36 50.49 2.57
CA CYS A 415 25.69 51.04 3.86
C CYS A 415 27.20 51.30 4.01
N ASP A 416 28.03 50.35 3.57
CA ASP A 416 29.48 50.45 3.62
C ASP A 416 29.99 51.54 2.67
N GLU A 417 29.45 51.63 1.45
CA GLU A 417 29.80 52.67 0.47
C GLU A 417 29.43 54.07 0.98
N VAL A 418 28.27 54.25 1.59
CA VAL A 418 27.86 55.51 2.22
C VAL A 418 28.80 55.86 3.39
N ALA A 419 29.19 54.87 4.18
CA ALA A 419 30.12 55.09 5.29
C ALA A 419 31.52 55.54 4.81
N HIS A 420 32.07 54.90 3.78
CA HIS A 420 33.36 55.25 3.19
C HIS A 420 33.34 56.63 2.48
N ALA A 421 32.20 56.94 1.85
CA ALA A 421 32.03 58.27 1.23
C ALA A 421 32.08 59.41 2.23
N ARG A 422 31.74 59.17 3.48
CA ARG A 422 31.86 60.17 4.57
C ARG A 422 33.31 60.49 4.92
N GLU A 423 34.23 59.53 4.72
CA GLU A 423 35.66 59.72 5.01
C GLU A 423 36.41 60.42 3.88
N SER A 424 35.93 60.38 2.65
CA SER A 424 36.53 60.95 1.46
C SER A 424 36.00 62.35 1.22
N ARG A 425 36.77 63.40 1.67
CA ARG A 425 36.34 64.78 1.63
C ARG A 425 36.28 65.47 0.25
N SER A 426 36.54 64.74 -0.85
CA SER A 426 36.71 65.40 -2.17
C SER A 426 36.00 64.68 -3.34
N SER A 427 35.23 63.61 -3.11
CA SER A 427 34.50 62.97 -4.20
C SER A 427 33.07 62.67 -3.81
N ILE A 428 32.17 62.76 -4.78
CA ILE A 428 30.77 62.37 -4.62
C ILE A 428 30.72 60.84 -4.36
N PRO A 429 29.96 60.39 -3.32
CA PRO A 429 29.86 58.98 -3.06
C PRO A 429 29.23 58.28 -4.26
N MET A 430 30.00 57.42 -4.91
CA MET A 430 29.50 56.51 -5.93
C MET A 430 28.83 55.36 -5.23
N LEU A 431 27.51 55.34 -5.22
CA LEU A 431 26.75 54.23 -4.66
C LEU A 431 26.53 53.19 -5.73
N SER A 432 27.03 51.96 -5.48
CA SER A 432 26.77 50.82 -6.34
C SER A 432 25.32 50.39 -6.22
N ALA A 433 24.84 49.93 -7.28
CA ALA A 433 23.45 49.66 -7.33
C ALA A 433 23.13 48.21 -6.99
N THR A 434 21.92 48.00 -6.53
CA THR A 434 21.50 46.79 -5.80
C THR A 434 20.62 45.82 -6.58
N GLY A 435 19.99 46.24 -7.69
CA GLY A 435 18.98 45.44 -8.40
C GLY A 435 17.62 45.45 -7.74
N ILE A 436 17.40 46.30 -6.75
CA ILE A 436 16.14 46.46 -6.03
C ILE A 436 15.66 47.90 -6.29
N ILE A 437 14.53 48.04 -6.96
CA ILE A 437 13.98 49.31 -7.43
C ILE A 437 13.92 50.36 -6.30
N GLU A 438 13.52 49.94 -5.11
CA GLU A 438 13.41 50.83 -3.94
C GLU A 438 14.76 51.33 -3.44
N LEU A 439 15.76 50.46 -3.41
CA LEU A 439 17.11 50.80 -3.01
C LEU A 439 17.76 51.68 -4.06
N ASP A 440 17.44 51.45 -5.29
CA ASP A 440 17.96 52.24 -6.41
C ASP A 440 17.36 53.64 -6.45
N ARG A 441 16.06 53.74 -6.15
CA ARG A 441 15.44 55.06 -5.93
C ARG A 441 16.08 55.79 -4.77
N PHE A 442 16.41 55.10 -3.68
CA PHE A 442 17.11 55.67 -2.55
C PHE A 442 18.53 56.15 -2.95
N SER A 443 19.27 55.27 -3.64
CA SER A 443 20.62 55.61 -4.16
C SER A 443 20.56 56.80 -5.10
N SER A 444 19.54 56.86 -5.97
CA SER A 444 19.30 57.99 -6.89
C SER A 444 19.03 59.28 -6.13
N ALA A 445 18.13 59.24 -5.16
CA ALA A 445 17.79 60.39 -4.34
C ALA A 445 19.00 60.90 -3.55
N PHE A 446 19.78 59.99 -2.98
CA PHE A 446 20.99 60.30 -2.24
C PHE A 446 22.06 60.93 -3.14
N THR A 447 22.27 60.37 -4.33
CA THR A 447 23.20 60.88 -5.32
C THR A 447 22.75 62.26 -5.85
N GLN A 448 21.44 62.47 -6.03
CA GLN A 448 20.90 63.74 -6.44
C GLN A 448 21.10 64.83 -5.36
N LEU A 449 20.89 64.47 -4.09
CA LEU A 449 21.14 65.33 -2.96
C LEU A 449 22.64 65.71 -2.87
N GLY A 450 23.55 64.76 -3.13
CA GLY A 450 24.98 64.97 -3.24
C GLY A 450 25.38 65.93 -4.40
N ARG A 451 24.59 65.88 -5.49
CA ARG A 451 24.74 66.78 -6.65
C ARG A 451 24.39 68.24 -6.33
N GLU A 452 23.33 68.42 -5.62
CA GLU A 452 22.90 69.78 -5.21
C GLU A 452 23.93 70.44 -4.31
N VAL A 453 24.73 69.66 -3.60
CA VAL A 453 25.75 70.10 -2.66
C VAL A 453 27.08 70.33 -3.36
N LEU A 454 27.41 69.64 -4.42
CA LEU A 454 28.71 69.75 -5.12
C LEU A 454 28.51 70.08 -6.61
N ASP A 455 28.59 71.34 -6.92
CA ASP A 455 28.33 71.86 -8.24
C ASP A 455 29.24 71.28 -9.37
N THR A 456 28.63 70.87 -10.40
CA THR A 456 28.87 70.95 -11.84
C THR A 456 29.97 70.22 -12.59
N SER A 457 30.93 69.49 -12.06
CA SER A 457 32.02 69.00 -12.95
C SER A 457 31.93 67.54 -13.47
N THR A 458 30.96 66.76 -13.09
CA THR A 458 30.94 65.33 -13.53
C THR A 458 29.53 64.75 -13.68
N LYS A 459 28.69 65.41 -14.48
CA LYS A 459 27.32 64.87 -14.74
C LYS A 459 27.30 63.45 -15.24
N PHE A 460 28.24 63.06 -16.06
CA PHE A 460 28.30 61.74 -16.66
C PHE A 460 28.58 60.62 -15.64
N LEU A 461 29.58 60.85 -14.77
CA LEU A 461 29.95 59.89 -13.72
C LEU A 461 28.81 59.61 -12.75
N ARG A 462 27.99 60.60 -12.47
CA ARG A 462 26.90 60.50 -11.52
C ARG A 462 25.70 59.75 -12.07
N ILE A 463 25.51 59.71 -13.40
CA ILE A 463 24.42 58.96 -14.04
C ILE A 463 24.75 57.49 -14.02
N MET A 464 26.01 57.10 -14.21
CA MET A 464 26.42 55.68 -14.18
C MET A 464 26.35 55.05 -12.79
N ASP A 465 26.55 55.86 -11.72
CA ASP A 465 26.42 55.41 -10.33
C ASP A 465 24.98 55.07 -9.91
N MET A 466 24.03 55.50 -10.69
CA MET A 466 22.61 55.30 -10.36
C MET A 466 22.04 53.97 -10.89
N ALA A 467 22.77 53.27 -11.73
CA ALA A 467 22.29 52.04 -12.30
C ALA A 467 22.54 50.87 -11.36
N SER A 468 21.58 50.01 -11.28
CA SER A 468 21.44 48.95 -10.25
C SER A 468 21.94 47.61 -10.61
N VAL A 469 22.66 47.48 -11.65
CA VAL A 469 23.24 46.20 -12.10
C VAL A 469 24.76 46.38 -12.03
N GLU A 470 25.51 45.30 -11.94
CA GLU A 470 26.96 45.43 -12.13
C GLU A 470 27.23 45.99 -13.54
N LEU A 471 27.28 47.30 -13.63
CA LEU A 471 27.50 48.04 -14.85
C LEU A 471 28.87 48.70 -14.80
N GLY A 472 29.58 48.54 -15.86
CA GLY A 472 30.76 49.32 -16.13
C GLY A 472 30.50 50.28 -17.27
N GLY A 473 31.03 51.49 -17.18
CA GLY A 473 30.84 52.42 -18.26
C GLY A 473 32.15 53.09 -18.67
N TYR A 474 32.16 53.59 -19.87
CA TYR A 474 33.24 54.43 -20.36
C TYR A 474 32.69 55.61 -21.13
N GLU A 475 33.41 56.71 -21.07
CA GLU A 475 33.21 57.87 -21.92
C GLU A 475 34.51 58.15 -22.68
N LEU A 476 34.39 58.18 -23.98
CA LEU A 476 35.44 58.49 -24.93
C LEU A 476 35.10 59.79 -25.65
N ARG A 477 35.85 60.85 -25.42
CA ARG A 477 35.69 62.10 -26.13
C ARG A 477 36.75 62.26 -27.22
N SER A 478 36.31 62.73 -28.36
CA SER A 478 37.20 62.94 -29.50
C SER A 478 37.87 64.30 -29.42
N ALA A 479 37.32 65.26 -28.68
CA ALA A 479 37.92 66.59 -28.49
C ALA A 479 37.48 67.29 -27.17
N PRO A 480 38.33 67.44 -26.14
CA PRO A 480 39.70 66.92 -26.06
C PRO A 480 39.71 65.36 -26.01
N ASP A 481 40.79 64.77 -26.54
CA ASP A 481 40.97 63.33 -26.49
C ASP A 481 41.14 62.87 -25.04
N SER A 482 40.04 62.39 -24.43
CA SER A 482 40.00 62.01 -23.03
C SER A 482 39.15 60.76 -22.87
N ILE A 483 39.57 59.93 -21.95
CA ILE A 483 38.86 58.71 -21.55
C ILE A 483 38.51 58.86 -20.08
N TYR A 484 37.30 58.48 -19.79
CA TYR A 484 36.87 58.16 -18.47
C TYR A 484 36.30 56.72 -18.48
N VAL A 485 36.72 55.89 -17.52
CA VAL A 485 36.27 54.55 -17.36
C VAL A 485 35.93 54.34 -15.90
N THR A 486 34.84 53.69 -15.63
CA THR A 486 34.50 53.33 -14.27
C THR A 486 35.41 52.22 -13.76
N ASP A 487 35.70 52.19 -12.46
CA ASP A 487 36.67 51.29 -11.83
C ASP A 487 36.35 49.80 -12.06
N ASN A 488 35.09 49.45 -12.18
CA ASN A 488 34.63 48.05 -12.36
C ASN A 488 34.51 47.58 -13.82
N PHE A 489 34.73 48.45 -14.80
CA PHE A 489 34.52 48.13 -16.22
C PHE A 489 35.41 46.98 -16.70
N PHE A 490 36.69 46.99 -16.34
CA PHE A 490 37.63 45.95 -16.73
C PHE A 490 37.38 44.62 -16.02
N ASP A 491 36.92 44.68 -14.78
CA ASP A 491 36.53 43.47 -14.02
C ASP A 491 35.29 42.79 -14.62
N LEU A 492 34.34 43.55 -15.14
CA LEU A 492 33.20 43.04 -15.88
C LEU A 492 33.62 42.36 -17.17
N LEU A 493 34.55 42.94 -17.91
CA LEU A 493 35.10 42.36 -19.12
C LEU A 493 35.99 41.12 -18.89
N GLY A 494 36.23 40.75 -17.62
CA GLY A 494 37.09 39.63 -17.25
C GLY A 494 38.57 39.90 -17.45
N MET A 495 38.97 41.18 -17.39
CA MET A 495 40.33 41.67 -17.54
C MET A 495 40.82 42.31 -16.24
N PRO A 496 40.91 41.55 -15.13
CA PRO A 496 41.36 42.10 -13.87
C PRO A 496 42.84 42.55 -13.96
N GLY A 497 43.16 43.76 -13.47
CA GLY A 497 44.49 44.29 -13.44
C GLY A 497 44.84 45.28 -14.55
N VAL A 498 43.86 45.69 -15.34
CA VAL A 498 44.01 46.85 -16.27
C VAL A 498 43.60 48.09 -15.50
N ASP A 499 44.54 49.03 -15.34
CA ASP A 499 44.28 50.32 -14.70
C ASP A 499 43.82 51.34 -15.74
N ALA A 500 42.71 52.04 -15.48
CA ALA A 500 42.16 53.05 -16.37
C ALA A 500 43.06 54.26 -16.49
N ASP A 501 43.79 54.59 -15.43
CA ASP A 501 44.67 55.73 -15.39
C ASP A 501 45.91 55.59 -16.29
N ASP A 502 46.26 54.35 -16.65
CA ASP A 502 47.40 54.06 -17.55
C ASP A 502 46.98 54.00 -19.05
N LEU A 503 45.71 54.17 -19.37
CA LEU A 503 45.19 54.02 -20.72
C LEU A 503 44.93 55.34 -21.42
N THR A 504 45.42 55.46 -22.65
CA THR A 504 44.99 56.52 -23.55
C THR A 504 43.71 56.19 -24.27
N ALA A 505 42.94 57.16 -24.74
CA ALA A 505 41.72 56.93 -25.48
C ALA A 505 41.92 56.03 -26.70
N GLN A 506 43.09 56.07 -27.34
CA GLN A 506 43.42 55.22 -28.46
C GLN A 506 43.70 53.76 -28.05
N SER A 507 44.50 53.57 -27.00
CA SER A 507 44.76 52.19 -26.49
C SER A 507 43.49 51.52 -25.95
N PHE A 508 42.57 52.29 -25.40
CA PHE A 508 41.28 51.81 -24.96
C PHE A 508 40.38 51.38 -26.15
N ARG A 509 40.37 52.16 -27.27
CA ARG A 509 39.63 51.74 -28.50
C ARG A 509 40.16 50.43 -29.04
N GLU A 510 41.48 50.25 -29.10
CA GLU A 510 42.12 49.02 -29.56
C GLU A 510 41.80 47.83 -28.64
N LEU A 511 41.72 48.07 -27.33
CA LEU A 511 41.36 47.06 -26.35
C LEU A 511 39.89 46.59 -26.52
N LEU A 512 38.96 47.54 -26.70
CA LEU A 512 37.56 47.23 -26.95
C LEU A 512 37.37 46.40 -28.23
N GLN A 513 38.00 46.80 -29.35
CA GLN A 513 37.94 46.08 -30.61
C GLN A 513 38.51 44.67 -30.49
N ARG A 514 39.54 44.45 -29.67
CA ARG A 514 40.10 43.13 -29.41
C ARG A 514 39.13 42.27 -28.62
N PHE A 515 38.46 42.83 -27.61
CA PHE A 515 37.45 42.19 -26.81
C PHE A 515 36.28 41.72 -27.69
N GLU A 516 35.74 42.59 -28.55
CA GLU A 516 34.64 42.28 -29.46
C GLU A 516 34.96 41.12 -30.42
N ARG A 517 36.21 41.07 -30.90
CA ARG A 517 36.64 39.97 -31.82
C ARG A 517 36.87 38.63 -31.11
N SER A 518 37.16 38.64 -29.81
CA SER A 518 37.56 37.46 -29.08
C SER A 518 36.40 36.77 -28.31
N CYS A 519 35.26 37.47 -28.11
CA CYS A 519 34.14 36.91 -27.37
C CYS A 519 32.95 36.55 -28.28
N PRO A 520 32.35 35.36 -28.13
CA PRO A 520 31.09 35.04 -28.80
C PRO A 520 30.02 36.05 -28.38
N HIS A 521 29.35 36.64 -29.34
CA HIS A 521 28.31 37.64 -29.04
C HIS A 521 27.10 37.49 -29.96
N SER A 522 25.92 37.89 -29.49
CA SER A 522 24.67 37.91 -30.22
C SER A 522 23.91 39.21 -29.98
N PRO A 523 23.20 39.76 -30.96
CA PRO A 523 22.37 40.92 -30.76
C PRO A 523 21.19 40.58 -29.85
N ALA A 524 20.96 41.38 -28.82
CA ALA A 524 19.76 41.30 -28.00
C ALA A 524 18.59 42.04 -28.71
N PRO A 525 17.31 41.70 -28.38
CA PRO A 525 16.13 42.29 -29.03
C PRO A 525 16.02 43.83 -28.92
N ASP A 526 16.70 44.43 -27.96
CA ASP A 526 16.72 45.86 -27.65
C ASP A 526 17.88 46.60 -28.30
N GLY A 527 18.70 45.96 -29.11
CA GLY A 527 19.81 46.56 -29.85
C GLY A 527 21.16 46.54 -29.10
N ALA A 528 21.19 46.09 -27.86
CA ALA A 528 22.46 45.85 -27.13
C ALA A 528 23.12 44.55 -27.62
N MET A 529 24.43 44.45 -27.37
CA MET A 529 25.18 43.23 -27.69
C MET A 529 25.35 42.38 -26.44
N LEU A 530 24.96 41.08 -26.51
CA LEU A 530 25.15 40.13 -25.45
C LEU A 530 26.40 39.28 -25.75
N TYR A 531 27.41 39.42 -24.89
CA TYR A 531 28.67 38.71 -24.96
C TYR A 531 28.69 37.55 -23.99
N HIS A 532 29.07 36.38 -24.44
CA HIS A 532 29.31 35.22 -23.59
C HIS A 532 30.79 35.10 -23.31
N ILE A 533 31.20 35.33 -22.09
CA ILE A 533 32.61 35.30 -21.69
C ILE A 533 32.85 34.20 -20.67
N ARG A 534 34.04 33.59 -20.77
CA ARG A 534 34.53 32.66 -19.76
C ARG A 534 35.60 33.34 -18.96
N LEU A 535 35.32 33.56 -17.69
CA LEU A 535 36.28 34.20 -16.77
C LEU A 535 37.50 33.30 -16.53
N PRO A 536 38.66 33.86 -16.12
CA PRO A 536 39.86 33.10 -15.75
C PRO A 536 39.58 32.06 -14.65
N SER A 537 38.56 32.28 -13.83
CA SER A 537 38.08 31.36 -12.81
C SER A 537 37.30 30.14 -13.33
N GLY A 538 37.06 30.06 -14.66
CA GLY A 538 36.27 29.01 -15.30
C GLY A 538 34.76 29.25 -15.25
N LYS A 539 34.26 30.30 -14.62
CA LYS A 539 32.83 30.68 -14.62
C LYS A 539 32.45 31.31 -15.95
N GLU A 540 31.26 30.97 -16.43
CA GLU A 540 30.65 31.60 -17.59
C GLU A 540 29.85 32.84 -17.13
N ARG A 541 29.97 33.93 -17.90
CA ARG A 541 29.28 35.18 -17.68
C ARG A 541 28.68 35.67 -19.00
N TYR A 542 27.48 36.22 -18.94
CA TYR A 542 26.83 36.89 -20.07
C TYR A 542 26.83 38.38 -19.83
N LEU A 543 27.54 39.11 -20.70
CA LEU A 543 27.63 40.59 -20.63
C LEU A 543 26.76 41.21 -21.73
N ARG A 544 25.89 42.12 -21.32
CA ARG A 544 25.16 42.98 -22.24
C ARG A 544 25.88 44.32 -22.35
N ILE A 545 26.31 44.72 -23.56
CA ILE A 545 27.00 45.98 -23.82
C ILE A 545 26.11 46.83 -24.74
N GLU A 546 25.82 48.06 -24.27
CA GLU A 546 25.11 49.08 -25.03
C GLU A 546 26.05 50.27 -25.29
N THR A 547 26.12 50.74 -26.53
CA THR A 547 27.02 51.85 -26.91
C THR A 547 26.23 52.94 -27.63
N THR A 548 26.36 54.16 -27.16
CA THR A 548 25.72 55.35 -27.74
C THR A 548 26.76 56.33 -28.21
N HIS A 549 26.49 57.02 -29.30
CA HIS A 549 27.36 58.02 -29.88
C HIS A 549 26.60 59.35 -29.99
N GLU A 550 27.03 60.37 -29.25
CA GLU A 550 26.45 61.71 -29.27
C GLU A 550 27.58 62.76 -29.31
N ASP A 551 27.48 63.74 -30.20
CA ASP A 551 28.34 64.91 -30.29
C ASP A 551 29.88 64.63 -30.20
N GLY A 552 30.30 63.54 -30.87
CA GLY A 552 31.73 63.20 -30.86
C GLY A 552 32.21 62.53 -29.56
N THR A 553 31.25 62.16 -28.69
CA THR A 553 31.46 61.38 -27.47
C THR A 553 30.88 60.03 -27.66
N GLN A 554 31.66 58.99 -27.42
CA GLN A 554 31.16 57.60 -27.36
C GLN A 554 31.02 57.22 -25.89
N VAL A 555 29.85 56.85 -25.52
CA VAL A 555 29.51 56.34 -24.19
C VAL A 555 29.12 54.89 -24.32
N GLY A 556 29.74 54.04 -23.53
CA GLY A 556 29.40 52.63 -23.50
C GLY A 556 29.07 52.16 -22.08
N LEU A 557 28.08 51.28 -22.02
CA LEU A 557 27.58 50.67 -20.79
C LEU A 557 27.66 49.15 -20.92
N ALA A 558 28.32 48.49 -19.98
CA ALA A 558 28.41 47.03 -19.89
C ALA A 558 27.65 46.53 -18.65
N GLU A 559 26.79 45.55 -18.82
CA GLU A 559 25.90 44.95 -17.81
C GLU A 559 26.16 43.45 -17.69
N ASP A 560 26.25 42.92 -16.49
CA ASP A 560 26.22 41.46 -16.26
C ASP A 560 24.79 40.95 -16.33
N ALA A 561 24.47 40.29 -17.45
CA ALA A 561 23.16 39.71 -17.71
C ALA A 561 23.08 38.21 -17.40
N THR A 562 24.03 37.66 -16.66
CA THR A 562 24.15 36.21 -16.43
C THR A 562 22.93 35.65 -15.71
N ALA A 563 22.48 36.32 -14.64
CA ALA A 563 21.32 35.87 -13.86
C ALA A 563 20.04 35.81 -14.70
N ASN A 564 19.76 36.87 -15.47
CA ASN A 564 18.57 36.98 -16.31
C ASN A 564 18.58 35.94 -17.46
N THR A 565 19.75 35.63 -17.99
CA THR A 565 19.92 34.66 -19.07
C THR A 565 19.71 33.24 -18.55
N LEU A 566 20.26 32.90 -17.39
CA LEU A 566 20.10 31.59 -16.76
C LEU A 566 18.69 31.37 -16.25
N GLU A 567 18.03 32.40 -15.72
CA GLU A 567 16.62 32.29 -15.29
C GLU A 567 15.67 32.02 -16.46
N LYS A 568 15.91 32.66 -17.59
CA LYS A 568 15.16 32.39 -18.81
C LYS A 568 15.29 30.95 -19.24
N LEU A 569 16.50 30.38 -19.22
CA LEU A 569 16.76 28.99 -19.55
C LEU A 569 16.09 28.03 -18.56
N ARG A 570 16.04 28.38 -17.29
CA ARG A 570 15.35 27.61 -16.24
C ARG A 570 13.84 27.59 -16.44
N ILE A 571 13.25 28.75 -16.71
CA ILE A 571 11.80 28.85 -16.97
C ILE A 571 11.43 28.03 -18.22
N GLU A 572 12.24 28.01 -19.25
CA GLU A 572 12.04 27.20 -20.46
C GLU A 572 12.03 25.69 -20.11
N HIS A 573 12.90 25.26 -19.20
CA HIS A 573 12.93 23.87 -18.73
C HIS A 573 11.68 23.54 -17.87
N GLU A 574 11.30 24.38 -16.94
CA GLU A 574 10.10 24.18 -16.10
C GLU A 574 8.77 24.17 -16.89
N CYS A 575 8.76 24.78 -18.09
CA CYS A 575 7.61 24.71 -19.00
C CYS A 575 7.38 23.34 -19.64
N ASP A 576 8.42 22.54 -19.76
CA ASP A 576 8.36 21.26 -20.49
C ASP A 576 8.52 20.02 -19.58
N TYR A 577 9.05 20.20 -18.36
CA TYR A 577 9.30 19.10 -17.43
C TYR A 577 8.52 19.29 -16.12
N ASP A 578 8.27 18.19 -15.44
CA ASP A 578 7.66 18.15 -14.11
C ASP A 578 8.74 18.27 -13.05
N THR A 579 8.61 19.26 -12.19
CA THR A 579 9.64 19.66 -11.21
C THR A 579 9.93 18.61 -10.12
N LEU A 580 9.11 17.57 -9.98
CA LEU A 580 9.28 16.49 -9.00
C LEU A 580 9.91 15.24 -9.61
N THR A 581 9.62 14.97 -10.85
CA THR A 581 10.01 13.70 -11.50
C THR A 581 11.03 13.88 -12.61
N ASP A 582 11.27 15.11 -13.04
CA ASP A 582 12.12 15.50 -14.19
C ASP A 582 11.73 14.79 -15.50
N LEU A 583 10.47 14.35 -15.59
CA LEU A 583 9.88 13.82 -16.82
C LEU A 583 9.09 14.93 -17.52
N TYR A 584 8.85 14.74 -18.82
CA TYR A 584 8.00 15.66 -19.57
C TYR A 584 6.64 15.82 -18.88
N ASN A 585 6.25 17.07 -18.61
CA ASN A 585 4.94 17.37 -18.07
C ASN A 585 3.83 17.06 -19.08
N ARG A 586 2.58 17.05 -18.63
CA ARG A 586 1.43 16.70 -19.46
C ARG A 586 1.32 17.54 -20.75
N ARG A 587 1.80 18.77 -20.71
CA ARG A 587 1.75 19.70 -21.85
C ARG A 587 2.82 19.36 -22.89
N ALA A 588 4.05 19.15 -22.48
CA ALA A 588 5.16 18.75 -23.35
C ALA A 588 4.91 17.34 -23.93
N PHE A 589 4.44 16.42 -23.11
CA PHE A 589 4.10 15.06 -23.55
C PHE A 589 3.03 15.05 -24.66
N ARG A 590 1.97 15.87 -24.53
CA ARG A 590 0.96 16.02 -25.59
C ARG A 590 1.53 16.64 -26.85
N ARG A 591 2.42 17.62 -26.74
CA ARG A 591 3.08 18.26 -27.90
C ARG A 591 3.96 17.28 -28.65
N ILE A 592 4.75 16.48 -27.95
CA ILE A 592 5.62 15.45 -28.53
C ILE A 592 4.79 14.33 -29.19
N LEU A 593 3.71 13.89 -28.52
CA LEU A 593 2.78 12.89 -29.09
C LEU A 593 2.08 13.40 -30.35
N SER A 594 1.72 14.69 -30.41
CA SER A 594 1.12 15.28 -31.60
C SER A 594 2.11 15.39 -32.77
N LEU A 595 3.41 15.49 -32.48
CA LEU A 595 4.47 15.49 -33.49
C LEU A 595 4.82 14.08 -34.04
N ILE A 596 4.53 13.04 -33.26
CA ILE A 596 4.74 11.64 -33.65
C ILE A 596 3.57 11.10 -34.52
N HIS A 597 2.41 11.77 -34.48
CA HIS A 597 1.22 11.40 -35.27
C HIS A 597 1.06 12.18 -36.58
N ILE A 598 2.10 12.90 -37.06
CA ILE A 598 2.25 13.39 -38.42
C ILE A 598 3.33 12.57 -39.12
#